data_26438b9fdacbabaff51bfaab1ce38c03
#
_entry.id   26438b9fdacbabaff51bfaab1ce38c03
#
_cell.length_a   1.000
_cell.length_b   1.000
_cell.length_c   1.000
_cell.angle_alpha   90.00
_cell.angle_beta   90.00
_cell.angle_gamma   90.00
#
_symmetry.space_group_name_H-M   'P 1'
#
loop_
_entity.id
_entity.type
_entity.pdbx_description
1 polymer ?
#
loop_
_entity_poly.entity_id
_entity_poly.type
_entity_poly.pdbx_seq_one_letter_code
_entity_poly.pdbx_strand_id
1 'polypeptide(L)'
;MTSANGSPALVILAAGLGSRYGDAKQVAGVGPDGEWLLEYAIHDALAAGFGDVVMVIRAGLREPLQDRLGPRVGNARLRFVEQSLDHVPAGCKPPRDRRKPLGTGHALWCCADHLNGPFAVINADDYYGRHAFRLLAKHFRHGSGPAMVGYRLDAALSEHGGVNRGICRLDPDGFLEAVTEYTDIALRDGRLTGTAPGGEREVLAPDRVVSLNCWGLLPELLPDLEAGLRAFLADAGDSREYYLPEAISRHLATHGHKLAVLPTSDTWLGLTYPDDHAKVVAALAALHANGMYPTTLWPGA
;
A
#
# COMPACT_ATOMS: atom_id res chain seq x y z
N MET A 1 -5.96 -10.23 -22.30
CA MET A 1 -7.00 -11.14 -21.77
C MET A 1 -7.67 -10.40 -20.64
N THR A 2 -8.88 -9.93 -20.84
CA THR A 2 -9.70 -9.25 -19.85
C THR A 2 -9.88 -10.13 -18.63
N SER A 3 -9.77 -9.56 -17.43
CA SER A 3 -10.13 -10.20 -16.16
C SER A 3 -11.53 -10.83 -16.32
N ALA A 4 -11.64 -12.12 -16.04
CA ALA A 4 -12.76 -12.95 -16.48
C ALA A 4 -14.09 -12.65 -15.74
N ASN A 5 -14.22 -11.61 -14.88
CA ASN A 5 -15.47 -11.36 -14.15
C ASN A 5 -15.66 -9.95 -13.57
N GLY A 6 -14.95 -8.92 -13.98
CA GLY A 6 -15.17 -7.57 -13.43
C GLY A 6 -14.75 -7.39 -11.94
N SER A 7 -14.09 -8.39 -11.35
CA SER A 7 -13.54 -8.30 -9.99
C SER A 7 -12.33 -7.38 -9.96
N PRO A 8 -12.18 -6.52 -8.93
CA PRO A 8 -11.02 -5.65 -8.82
C PRO A 8 -9.73 -6.45 -8.58
N ALA A 9 -8.59 -5.91 -9.03
CA ALA A 9 -7.28 -6.48 -8.76
C ALA A 9 -6.69 -5.92 -7.45
N LEU A 10 -5.83 -6.72 -6.79
CA LEU A 10 -5.00 -6.27 -5.68
C LEU A 10 -3.56 -6.13 -6.16
N VAL A 11 -3.00 -4.93 -6.10
CA VAL A 11 -1.58 -4.66 -6.36
C VAL A 11 -0.85 -4.54 -5.03
N ILE A 12 0.21 -5.31 -4.85
CA ILE A 12 1.03 -5.32 -3.64
C ILE A 12 2.43 -4.81 -3.98
N LEU A 13 2.83 -3.68 -3.39
CA LEU A 13 4.15 -3.09 -3.58
C LEU A 13 5.17 -3.81 -2.69
N ALA A 14 5.83 -4.83 -3.23
CA ALA A 14 6.75 -5.72 -2.52
C ALA A 14 8.22 -5.57 -2.96
N ALA A 15 8.56 -4.64 -3.84
CA ALA A 15 9.94 -4.45 -4.30
C ALA A 15 10.89 -3.95 -3.19
N GLY A 16 10.34 -3.33 -2.15
CA GLY A 16 11.07 -2.93 -0.94
C GLY A 16 11.31 -4.04 0.07
N LEU A 17 10.73 -5.23 -0.13
CA LEU A 17 10.92 -6.37 0.75
C LEU A 17 12.42 -6.73 0.87
N GLY A 18 12.98 -6.73 2.10
CA GLY A 18 14.37 -7.08 2.39
C GLY A 18 15.38 -5.93 2.40
N SER A 19 15.03 -4.70 1.98
CA SER A 19 16.01 -3.61 1.92
C SER A 19 16.33 -2.93 3.26
N ARG A 20 15.38 -2.95 4.21
CA ARG A 20 15.52 -2.23 5.51
C ARG A 20 16.03 -3.09 6.66
N TYR A 21 15.99 -4.42 6.53
CA TYR A 21 16.25 -5.33 7.66
C TYR A 21 17.19 -6.50 7.36
N GLY A 22 17.89 -6.52 6.18
CA GLY A 22 18.51 -7.75 5.72
C GLY A 22 17.44 -8.81 5.42
N ASP A 23 17.74 -9.78 4.59
CA ASP A 23 16.77 -10.73 3.99
C ASP A 23 15.86 -11.51 4.97
N ALA A 24 16.07 -11.42 6.29
CA ALA A 24 15.45 -12.30 7.29
C ALA A 24 14.15 -11.79 7.95
N LYS A 25 13.84 -10.48 7.97
CA LYS A 25 12.74 -9.94 8.80
C LYS A 25 11.39 -9.78 8.12
N GLN A 26 11.38 -9.56 6.83
CA GLN A 26 10.12 -9.41 6.09
C GLN A 26 9.46 -10.75 5.74
N VAL A 27 10.22 -11.81 5.89
CA VAL A 27 9.79 -13.21 5.86
C VAL A 27 9.65 -13.80 7.27
N ALA A 28 9.72 -12.99 8.33
CA ALA A 28 9.39 -13.46 9.66
C ALA A 28 7.89 -13.66 9.75
N GLY A 29 7.45 -14.87 10.04
CA GLY A 29 6.06 -15.18 10.26
C GLY A 29 5.52 -14.38 11.44
N VAL A 30 4.34 -13.80 11.27
CA VAL A 30 3.63 -13.03 12.30
C VAL A 30 2.33 -13.72 12.72
N GLY A 31 1.83 -14.63 11.92
CA GLY A 31 0.63 -15.42 12.22
C GLY A 31 0.95 -16.73 12.95
N PRO A 32 -0.07 -17.43 13.49
CA PRO A 32 0.08 -18.67 14.25
C PRO A 32 0.84 -19.77 13.53
N ASP A 33 0.66 -19.91 12.20
CA ASP A 33 1.33 -20.90 11.36
C ASP A 33 2.48 -20.26 10.54
N GLY A 34 3.02 -19.12 11.03
CA GLY A 34 4.10 -18.40 10.39
C GLY A 34 3.69 -17.61 9.14
N GLU A 35 2.43 -17.20 9.05
CA GLU A 35 1.95 -16.35 7.97
C GLU A 35 2.60 -14.97 7.99
N TRP A 36 2.81 -14.40 6.82
CA TRP A 36 3.33 -13.05 6.65
C TRP A 36 2.20 -12.02 6.65
N LEU A 37 2.50 -10.75 6.96
CA LEU A 37 1.49 -9.68 6.91
C LEU A 37 0.77 -9.61 5.55
N LEU A 38 1.50 -9.72 4.45
CA LEU A 38 0.91 -9.70 3.11
C LEU A 38 -0.07 -10.86 2.87
N GLU A 39 0.06 -11.99 3.57
CA GLU A 39 -0.86 -13.12 3.43
C GLU A 39 -2.24 -12.79 4.01
N TYR A 40 -2.29 -12.04 5.09
CA TYR A 40 -3.55 -11.49 5.64
C TYR A 40 -4.20 -10.52 4.66
N ALA A 41 -3.41 -9.64 4.03
CA ALA A 41 -3.92 -8.71 3.02
C ALA A 41 -4.51 -9.45 1.80
N ILE A 42 -3.83 -10.48 1.30
CA ILE A 42 -4.33 -11.32 0.20
C ILE A 42 -5.60 -12.05 0.63
N HIS A 43 -5.60 -12.71 1.78
CA HIS A 43 -6.76 -13.43 2.33
C HIS A 43 -7.99 -12.50 2.42
N ASP A 44 -7.83 -11.32 2.98
CA ASP A 44 -8.92 -10.37 3.20
C ASP A 44 -9.42 -9.76 1.90
N ALA A 45 -8.54 -9.47 0.95
CA ALA A 45 -8.91 -9.01 -0.38
C ALA A 45 -9.71 -10.08 -1.15
N LEU A 46 -9.25 -11.33 -1.17
CA LEU A 46 -9.97 -12.44 -1.80
C LEU A 46 -11.34 -12.64 -1.17
N ALA A 47 -11.43 -12.61 0.16
CA ALA A 47 -12.70 -12.70 0.89
C ALA A 47 -13.64 -11.51 0.63
N ALA A 48 -13.10 -10.34 0.25
CA ALA A 48 -13.89 -9.16 -0.16
C ALA A 48 -14.34 -9.20 -1.63
N GLY A 49 -13.82 -10.15 -2.44
CA GLY A 49 -14.19 -10.35 -3.84
C GLY A 49 -13.18 -9.81 -4.85
N PHE A 50 -11.96 -9.52 -4.45
CA PHE A 50 -10.84 -9.28 -5.38
C PHE A 50 -10.50 -10.57 -6.13
N GLY A 51 -10.11 -10.45 -7.41
CA GLY A 51 -9.86 -11.60 -8.28
C GLY A 51 -8.40 -11.86 -8.57
N ASP A 52 -7.69 -10.86 -9.05
CA ASP A 52 -6.27 -10.95 -9.41
C ASP A 52 -5.39 -10.33 -8.32
N VAL A 53 -4.25 -10.97 -8.04
CA VAL A 53 -3.20 -10.47 -7.14
C VAL A 53 -1.94 -10.22 -7.98
N VAL A 54 -1.53 -8.97 -8.08
CA VAL A 54 -0.34 -8.53 -8.82
C VAL A 54 0.69 -8.04 -7.82
N MET A 55 1.82 -8.72 -7.73
CA MET A 55 2.90 -8.35 -6.81
C MET A 55 4.03 -7.69 -7.57
N VAL A 56 4.37 -6.46 -7.17
CA VAL A 56 5.57 -5.77 -7.65
C VAL A 56 6.74 -6.21 -6.80
N ILE A 57 7.69 -6.88 -7.40
CA ILE A 57 8.84 -7.48 -6.72
C ILE A 57 10.17 -6.97 -7.29
N ARG A 58 11.26 -7.18 -6.57
CA ARG A 58 12.62 -7.09 -7.12
C ARG A 58 13.05 -8.44 -7.71
N ALA A 59 14.07 -8.42 -8.54
CA ALA A 59 14.69 -9.64 -9.06
C ALA A 59 15.06 -10.62 -7.93
N GLY A 60 14.87 -11.92 -8.20
CA GLY A 60 15.19 -13.02 -7.27
C GLY A 60 14.12 -13.34 -6.22
N LEU A 61 13.02 -12.55 -6.11
CA LEU A 61 11.94 -12.85 -5.17
C LEU A 61 10.80 -13.69 -5.78
N ARG A 62 10.79 -13.89 -7.09
CA ARG A 62 9.70 -14.61 -7.79
C ARG A 62 9.51 -16.03 -7.26
N GLU A 63 10.57 -16.84 -7.30
CA GLU A 63 10.49 -18.25 -6.90
C GLU A 63 10.10 -18.43 -5.43
N PRO A 64 10.76 -17.78 -4.44
CA PRO A 64 10.36 -17.92 -3.03
C PRO A 64 8.91 -17.48 -2.76
N LEU A 65 8.43 -16.43 -3.42
CA LEU A 65 7.05 -15.95 -3.27
C LEU A 65 6.06 -16.89 -3.97
N GLN A 66 6.40 -17.42 -5.14
CA GLN A 66 5.56 -18.39 -5.85
C GLN A 66 5.41 -19.68 -5.06
N ASP A 67 6.48 -20.21 -4.50
CA ASP A 67 6.46 -21.45 -3.70
C ASP A 67 5.61 -21.27 -2.44
N ARG A 68 5.69 -20.09 -1.83
CA ARG A 68 4.92 -19.80 -0.62
C ARG A 68 3.46 -19.48 -0.88
N LEU A 69 3.18 -18.60 -1.82
CA LEU A 69 1.83 -18.03 -2.02
C LEU A 69 1.01 -18.84 -3.03
N GLY A 70 1.64 -19.51 -3.99
CA GLY A 70 0.95 -20.27 -5.02
C GLY A 70 -0.09 -21.23 -4.47
N PRO A 71 0.25 -22.11 -3.49
CA PRO A 71 -0.70 -23.04 -2.88
C PRO A 71 -1.84 -22.35 -2.12
N ARG A 72 -1.64 -21.11 -1.67
CA ARG A 72 -2.54 -20.36 -0.76
C ARG A 72 -3.54 -19.48 -1.48
N VAL A 73 -3.16 -18.94 -2.63
CA VAL A 73 -4.00 -17.99 -3.38
C VAL A 73 -5.21 -18.68 -4.05
N GLY A 74 -5.19 -20.01 -4.16
CA GLY A 74 -6.29 -20.80 -4.71
C GLY A 74 -6.54 -20.48 -6.18
N ASN A 75 -7.80 -20.20 -6.55
CA ASN A 75 -8.19 -19.88 -7.94
C ASN A 75 -7.87 -18.43 -8.36
N ALA A 76 -7.36 -17.58 -7.48
CA ALA A 76 -6.95 -16.23 -7.84
C ALA A 76 -5.71 -16.26 -8.74
N ARG A 77 -5.59 -15.29 -9.63
CA ARG A 77 -4.44 -15.16 -10.52
C ARG A 77 -3.33 -14.41 -9.79
N LEU A 78 -2.33 -15.14 -9.32
CA LEU A 78 -1.11 -14.58 -8.75
C LEU A 78 -0.14 -14.23 -9.88
N ARG A 79 0.25 -12.95 -9.98
CA ARG A 79 1.19 -12.43 -10.97
C ARG A 79 2.33 -11.72 -10.28
N PHE A 80 3.53 -11.89 -10.81
CA PHE A 80 4.72 -11.19 -10.34
C PHE A 80 5.25 -10.28 -11.44
N VAL A 81 5.44 -9.01 -11.10
CA VAL A 81 6.01 -7.97 -11.98
C VAL A 81 7.30 -7.47 -11.36
N GLU A 82 8.39 -7.53 -12.09
CA GLU A 82 9.67 -7.06 -11.58
C GLU A 82 9.81 -5.54 -11.80
N GLN A 83 10.07 -4.82 -10.70
CA GLN A 83 10.49 -3.44 -10.75
C GLN A 83 12.01 -3.38 -10.92
N SER A 84 12.48 -3.05 -12.11
CA SER A 84 13.89 -2.82 -12.38
C SER A 84 14.14 -1.39 -12.88
N LEU A 85 15.36 -0.89 -12.73
CA LEU A 85 15.73 0.44 -13.23
C LEU A 85 15.67 0.53 -14.76
N ASP A 86 15.84 -0.59 -15.46
CA ASP A 86 15.82 -0.64 -16.92
C ASP A 86 14.39 -0.75 -17.48
N HIS A 87 13.42 -1.07 -16.63
CA HIS A 87 12.01 -1.11 -17.02
C HIS A 87 11.42 0.29 -16.95
N VAL A 88 11.58 1.06 -18.02
CA VAL A 88 11.12 2.43 -18.16
C VAL A 88 10.38 2.61 -19.49
N PRO A 89 9.54 3.67 -19.65
CA PRO A 89 8.81 3.92 -20.88
C PRO A 89 9.73 4.03 -22.09
N ALA A 90 9.28 3.55 -23.24
CA ALA A 90 10.07 3.55 -24.48
C ALA A 90 10.66 4.95 -24.79
N GLY A 91 11.95 5.01 -25.10
CA GLY A 91 12.68 6.26 -25.32
C GLY A 91 13.19 6.97 -24.07
N CYS A 92 12.82 6.54 -22.87
CA CYS A 92 13.39 7.03 -21.62
C CYS A 92 14.64 6.21 -21.22
N LYS A 93 15.45 6.79 -20.34
CA LYS A 93 16.60 6.12 -19.74
C LYS A 93 16.58 6.38 -18.23
N PRO A 94 16.95 5.38 -17.42
CA PRO A 94 17.11 5.59 -15.98
C PRO A 94 18.32 6.52 -15.72
N PRO A 95 18.36 7.22 -14.57
CA PRO A 95 19.53 7.99 -14.15
C PRO A 95 20.75 7.07 -14.02
N ARG A 96 21.91 7.50 -14.58
CA ARG A 96 23.11 6.65 -14.79
C ARG A 96 23.68 6.04 -13.51
N ASP A 97 23.67 6.78 -12.41
CA ASP A 97 24.31 6.38 -11.14
C ASP A 97 23.29 5.89 -10.10
N ARG A 98 22.03 5.75 -10.51
CA ARG A 98 20.96 5.33 -9.60
C ARG A 98 21.04 3.83 -9.30
N ARG A 99 21.01 3.50 -8.00
CA ARG A 99 20.93 2.12 -7.50
C ARG A 99 19.61 1.81 -6.78
N LYS A 100 18.89 2.86 -6.36
CA LYS A 100 17.59 2.72 -5.66
C LYS A 100 16.45 2.66 -6.67
N PRO A 101 15.37 1.93 -6.36
CA PRO A 101 14.15 1.95 -7.18
C PRO A 101 13.67 3.37 -7.47
N LEU A 102 12.95 3.54 -8.59
CA LEU A 102 12.46 4.86 -9.01
C LEU A 102 11.28 5.37 -8.17
N GLY A 103 10.72 4.56 -7.28
CA GLY A 103 9.64 4.93 -6.37
C GLY A 103 8.35 4.13 -6.60
N THR A 104 7.33 4.41 -5.78
CA THR A 104 6.05 3.68 -5.76
C THR A 104 5.17 3.96 -6.99
N GLY A 105 5.27 5.14 -7.58
CA GLY A 105 4.61 5.45 -8.86
C GLY A 105 5.16 4.61 -10.01
N HIS A 106 6.47 4.45 -10.09
CA HIS A 106 7.11 3.56 -11.06
C HIS A 106 6.72 2.09 -10.81
N ALA A 107 6.69 1.66 -9.54
CA ALA A 107 6.26 0.30 -9.19
C ALA A 107 4.85 -0.01 -9.75
N LEU A 108 3.89 0.91 -9.56
CA LEU A 108 2.56 0.74 -10.12
C LEU A 108 2.56 0.78 -11.66
N TRP A 109 3.34 1.68 -12.28
CA TRP A 109 3.44 1.74 -13.74
C TRP A 109 3.92 0.41 -14.35
N CYS A 110 4.85 -0.28 -13.70
CA CYS A 110 5.31 -1.61 -14.14
C CYS A 110 4.16 -2.62 -14.25
N CYS A 111 3.05 -2.42 -13.54
CA CYS A 111 1.88 -3.29 -13.57
C CYS A 111 0.83 -2.91 -14.60
N ALA A 112 1.01 -1.81 -15.35
CA ALA A 112 -0.05 -1.21 -16.19
C ALA A 112 -0.73 -2.22 -17.13
N ASP A 113 0.04 -3.08 -17.78
CA ASP A 113 -0.47 -4.09 -18.72
C ASP A 113 -1.35 -5.19 -18.07
N HIS A 114 -1.38 -5.24 -16.75
CA HIS A 114 -2.16 -6.20 -15.98
C HIS A 114 -3.43 -5.58 -15.34
N LEU A 115 -3.64 -4.27 -15.49
CA LEU A 115 -4.67 -3.50 -14.78
C LEU A 115 -5.72 -2.98 -15.77
N ASN A 116 -6.70 -3.83 -16.10
CA ASN A 116 -7.76 -3.52 -17.09
C ASN A 116 -9.11 -3.18 -16.44
N GLY A 117 -9.17 -3.11 -15.12
CA GLY A 117 -10.36 -2.79 -14.32
C GLY A 117 -9.95 -2.12 -13.02
N PRO A 118 -10.89 -1.85 -12.10
CA PRO A 118 -10.58 -1.27 -10.79
C PRO A 118 -9.53 -2.10 -10.04
N PHE A 119 -8.68 -1.43 -9.29
CA PHE A 119 -7.64 -2.11 -8.51
C PHE A 119 -7.34 -1.38 -7.20
N ALA A 120 -6.96 -2.14 -6.19
CA ALA A 120 -6.39 -1.60 -4.96
C ALA A 120 -4.87 -1.65 -5.02
N VAL A 121 -4.20 -0.68 -4.38
CA VAL A 121 -2.73 -0.67 -4.20
C VAL A 121 -2.43 -0.59 -2.73
N ILE A 122 -1.56 -1.49 -2.25
CA ILE A 122 -1.11 -1.56 -0.85
C ILE A 122 0.39 -1.83 -0.76
N ASN A 123 0.96 -1.58 0.42
CA ASN A 123 2.31 -2.02 0.76
C ASN A 123 2.31 -3.48 1.23
N ALA A 124 3.42 -4.17 1.07
CA ALA A 124 3.57 -5.58 1.44
C ALA A 124 3.86 -5.80 2.94
N ASP A 125 4.30 -4.76 3.65
CA ASP A 125 4.75 -4.80 5.05
C ASP A 125 3.74 -4.21 6.03
N ASP A 126 2.50 -3.99 5.56
CA ASP A 126 1.40 -3.42 6.34
C ASP A 126 0.22 -4.38 6.46
N TYR A 127 -0.40 -4.41 7.65
CA TYR A 127 -1.71 -5.01 7.87
C TYR A 127 -2.79 -3.91 7.86
N TYR A 128 -3.76 -4.06 7.00
CA TYR A 128 -4.79 -3.04 6.74
C TYR A 128 -6.13 -3.33 7.41
N GLY A 129 -6.37 -4.57 7.85
CA GLY A 129 -7.65 -5.02 8.39
C GLY A 129 -8.64 -5.44 7.29
N ARG A 130 -9.59 -6.29 7.68
CA ARG A 130 -10.60 -6.86 6.75
C ARG A 130 -11.57 -5.82 6.21
N HIS A 131 -11.90 -4.82 7.01
CA HIS A 131 -12.86 -3.80 6.64
C HIS A 131 -12.37 -2.92 5.50
N ALA A 132 -11.06 -2.63 5.47
CA ALA A 132 -10.43 -1.84 4.40
C ALA A 132 -10.73 -2.41 3.00
N PHE A 133 -10.53 -3.71 2.80
CA PHE A 133 -10.80 -4.38 1.52
C PHE A 133 -12.29 -4.45 1.19
N ARG A 134 -13.16 -4.65 2.20
CA ARG A 134 -14.61 -4.62 2.02
C ARG A 134 -15.12 -3.23 1.61
N LEU A 135 -14.55 -2.16 2.19
CA LEU A 135 -14.86 -0.78 1.81
C LEU A 135 -14.52 -0.54 0.34
N LEU A 136 -13.29 -0.88 -0.08
CA LEU A 136 -12.86 -0.71 -1.47
C LEU A 136 -13.69 -1.55 -2.44
N ALA A 137 -13.93 -2.84 -2.13
CA ALA A 137 -14.75 -3.71 -2.96
C ALA A 137 -16.20 -3.20 -3.09
N LYS A 138 -16.78 -2.69 -2.00
CA LYS A 138 -18.11 -2.06 -2.01
C LYS A 138 -18.10 -0.80 -2.89
N HIS A 139 -17.10 0.05 -2.73
CA HIS A 139 -16.95 1.29 -3.48
C HIS A 139 -16.87 1.03 -4.99
N PHE A 140 -16.04 0.08 -5.41
CA PHE A 140 -15.91 -0.29 -6.82
C PHE A 140 -17.20 -0.83 -7.43
N ARG A 141 -17.98 -1.62 -6.67
CA ARG A 141 -19.30 -2.11 -7.15
C ARG A 141 -20.30 -0.99 -7.44
N HIS A 142 -20.16 0.17 -6.81
CA HIS A 142 -21.03 1.32 -7.06
C HIS A 142 -20.51 2.25 -8.17
N GLY A 143 -19.34 1.97 -8.75
CA GLY A 143 -18.77 2.77 -9.82
C GLY A 143 -18.39 4.20 -9.42
N SER A 144 -17.99 4.41 -8.17
CA SER A 144 -17.91 5.75 -7.54
C SER A 144 -16.58 6.48 -7.73
N GLY A 145 -15.73 6.10 -8.68
CA GLY A 145 -14.44 6.76 -8.95
C GLY A 145 -13.30 6.27 -8.04
N PRO A 146 -12.15 6.97 -8.01
CA PRO A 146 -11.03 6.60 -7.14
C PRO A 146 -11.33 6.86 -5.66
N ALA A 147 -10.70 6.07 -4.81
CA ALA A 147 -10.84 6.17 -3.36
C ALA A 147 -9.53 5.86 -2.64
N MET A 148 -9.48 6.16 -1.35
CA MET A 148 -8.49 5.63 -0.43
C MET A 148 -9.15 5.21 0.88
N VAL A 149 -8.53 4.28 1.59
CA VAL A 149 -8.95 3.99 2.97
C VAL A 149 -8.24 4.96 3.90
N GLY A 150 -9.03 5.69 4.69
CA GLY A 150 -8.57 6.64 5.67
C GLY A 150 -8.54 6.02 7.06
N TYR A 151 -7.40 6.09 7.73
CA TYR A 151 -7.21 5.61 9.09
C TYR A 151 -7.15 6.78 10.06
N ARG A 152 -7.49 6.53 11.32
CA ARG A 152 -7.26 7.52 12.38
C ARG A 152 -5.79 7.56 12.73
N LEU A 153 -5.26 8.74 13.00
CA LEU A 153 -3.85 8.93 13.34
C LEU A 153 -3.46 8.16 14.61
N ASP A 154 -4.32 8.18 15.64
CA ASP A 154 -4.08 7.45 16.90
C ASP A 154 -4.02 5.93 16.72
N ALA A 155 -4.66 5.37 15.69
CA ALA A 155 -4.62 3.94 15.34
C ALA A 155 -3.44 3.57 14.43
N ALA A 156 -2.60 4.55 14.03
CA ALA A 156 -1.50 4.38 13.08
C ALA A 156 -0.12 4.76 13.66
N LEU A 157 0.03 4.69 14.98
CA LEU A 157 1.27 5.01 15.70
C LEU A 157 2.11 3.77 15.98
N SER A 158 3.41 3.96 16.25
CA SER A 158 4.28 2.97 16.88
C SER A 158 4.56 3.37 18.32
N GLU A 159 4.70 2.39 19.20
CA GLU A 159 5.12 2.59 20.60
C GLU A 159 6.64 2.73 20.72
N HIS A 160 7.38 2.34 19.68
CA HIS A 160 8.83 2.27 19.70
C HIS A 160 9.53 3.50 19.12
N GLY A 161 8.77 4.49 18.62
CA GLY A 161 9.34 5.72 18.08
C GLY A 161 8.39 6.54 17.22
N GLY A 162 8.93 7.63 16.67
CA GLY A 162 8.18 8.48 15.76
C GLY A 162 7.91 7.79 14.42
N VAL A 163 6.71 7.98 13.89
CA VAL A 163 6.31 7.47 12.57
C VAL A 163 6.13 8.62 11.58
N ASN A 164 6.25 8.31 10.30
CA ASN A 164 5.93 9.25 9.22
C ASN A 164 4.57 8.89 8.64
N ARG A 165 3.68 9.89 8.47
CA ARG A 165 2.33 9.67 7.94
C ARG A 165 1.88 10.81 7.05
N GLY A 166 1.20 10.47 5.98
CA GLY A 166 0.48 11.41 5.15
C GLY A 166 -0.82 11.86 5.84
N ILE A 167 -0.82 13.04 6.45
CA ILE A 167 -2.03 13.65 7.03
C ILE A 167 -2.94 14.12 5.90
N CYS A 168 -4.18 13.65 5.88
CA CYS A 168 -5.17 14.00 4.89
C CYS A 168 -5.93 15.27 5.27
N ARG A 169 -6.11 16.17 4.30
CA ARG A 169 -7.10 17.25 4.37
C ARG A 169 -8.26 16.89 3.46
N LEU A 170 -9.47 16.96 4.01
CA LEU A 170 -10.71 16.61 3.31
C LEU A 170 -11.53 17.87 3.05
N ASP A 171 -12.28 17.86 1.94
CA ASP A 171 -13.33 18.83 1.69
C ASP A 171 -14.56 18.53 2.58
N PRO A 172 -15.56 19.46 2.66
CA PRO A 172 -16.77 19.24 3.45
C PRO A 172 -17.60 18.01 3.04
N ASP A 173 -17.43 17.52 1.82
CA ASP A 173 -18.13 16.34 1.29
C ASP A 173 -17.36 15.04 1.56
N GLY A 174 -16.17 15.11 2.20
CA GLY A 174 -15.33 13.97 2.56
C GLY A 174 -14.38 13.49 1.46
N PHE A 175 -14.16 14.29 0.42
CA PHE A 175 -13.17 13.99 -0.61
C PHE A 175 -11.80 14.52 -0.23
N LEU A 176 -10.78 13.82 -0.70
CA LEU A 176 -9.38 14.19 -0.47
C LEU A 176 -9.02 15.47 -1.22
N GLU A 177 -8.57 16.49 -0.49
CA GLU A 177 -8.00 17.72 -1.06
C GLU A 177 -6.47 17.66 -1.14
N ALA A 178 -5.83 17.13 -0.09
CA ALA A 178 -4.38 17.07 0.01
C ALA A 178 -3.92 15.98 0.97
N VAL A 179 -2.74 15.46 0.72
CA VAL A 179 -1.97 14.64 1.67
C VAL A 179 -0.68 15.38 1.97
N THR A 180 -0.43 15.64 3.25
CA THR A 180 0.79 16.31 3.73
C THR A 180 1.59 15.35 4.58
N GLU A 181 2.82 15.05 4.17
CA GLU A 181 3.70 14.15 4.92
C GLU A 181 4.21 14.83 6.17
N TYR A 182 3.88 14.27 7.34
CA TYR A 182 4.45 14.65 8.62
C TYR A 182 5.42 13.57 9.06
N THR A 183 6.54 13.99 9.61
CA THR A 183 7.59 13.09 10.09
C THR A 183 7.66 13.10 11.61
N ASP A 184 8.24 12.04 12.18
CA ASP A 184 8.49 11.93 13.62
C ASP A 184 7.22 12.19 14.48
N ILE A 185 6.10 11.62 14.02
CA ILE A 185 4.83 11.69 14.76
C ILE A 185 4.90 10.74 15.94
N ALA A 186 4.75 11.26 17.14
CA ALA A 186 4.78 10.48 18.38
C ALA A 186 3.97 11.14 19.49
N LEU A 187 3.54 10.31 20.45
CA LEU A 187 2.96 10.78 21.70
C LEU A 187 4.10 11.24 22.65
N ARG A 188 4.12 12.54 22.97
CA ARG A 188 5.11 13.16 23.88
C ARG A 188 4.39 14.01 24.89
N ASP A 189 4.67 13.80 26.17
CA ASP A 189 4.06 14.53 27.30
C ASP A 189 2.52 14.57 27.22
N GLY A 190 1.90 13.44 26.81
CA GLY A 190 0.45 13.29 26.65
C GLY A 190 -0.14 14.01 25.44
N ARG A 191 0.69 14.57 24.55
CA ARG A 191 0.27 15.24 23.30
C ARG A 191 0.84 14.53 22.08
N LEU A 192 0.00 14.33 21.09
CA LEU A 192 0.43 13.83 19.79
C LEU A 192 1.05 14.96 19.00
N THR A 193 2.33 14.84 18.63
CA THR A 193 3.06 15.87 17.88
C THR A 193 3.77 15.27 16.69
N GLY A 194 3.98 16.04 15.63
CA GLY A 194 4.72 15.67 14.42
C GLY A 194 5.43 16.86 13.81
N THR A 195 6.40 16.61 12.96
CA THR A 195 7.14 17.64 12.22
C THR A 195 6.52 17.83 10.84
N ALA A 196 6.02 19.02 10.56
CA ALA A 196 5.48 19.41 9.26
C ALA A 196 6.60 19.54 8.20
N PRO A 197 6.28 19.58 6.89
CA PRO A 197 7.28 19.73 5.81
C PRO A 197 8.18 20.95 5.94
N GLY A 198 7.69 22.02 6.58
CA GLY A 198 8.46 23.23 6.90
C GLY A 198 9.49 23.08 8.02
N GLY A 199 9.52 21.93 8.70
CA GLY A 199 10.39 21.65 9.84
C GLY A 199 9.82 22.08 11.20
N GLU A 200 8.66 22.70 11.24
CA GLU A 200 7.98 23.08 12.46
C GLU A 200 7.28 21.89 13.11
N ARG A 201 7.34 21.81 14.45
CA ARG A 201 6.65 20.78 15.21
C ARG A 201 5.26 21.28 15.60
N GLU A 202 4.25 20.50 15.25
CA GLU A 202 2.85 20.81 15.49
C GLU A 202 2.18 19.77 16.40
N VAL A 203 1.16 20.21 17.14
CA VAL A 203 0.24 19.32 17.86
C VAL A 203 -0.82 18.82 16.89
N LEU A 204 -0.98 17.52 16.84
CA LEU A 204 -1.91 16.84 15.92
C LEU A 204 -3.11 16.29 16.69
N ALA A 205 -4.31 16.47 16.16
CA ALA A 205 -5.50 15.85 16.72
C ALA A 205 -5.45 14.32 16.47
N PRO A 206 -5.76 13.47 17.49
CA PRO A 206 -5.66 12.01 17.37
C PRO A 206 -6.58 11.40 16.31
N ASP A 207 -7.70 12.04 16.03
CA ASP A 207 -8.72 11.62 15.08
C ASP A 207 -8.46 12.10 13.64
N ARG A 208 -7.33 12.78 13.38
CA ARG A 208 -6.97 13.14 12.01
C ARG A 208 -6.90 11.91 11.11
N VAL A 209 -7.40 12.09 9.89
CA VAL A 209 -7.32 11.05 8.87
C VAL A 209 -5.92 11.00 8.28
N VAL A 210 -5.38 9.78 8.18
CA VAL A 210 -4.07 9.54 7.58
C VAL A 210 -4.16 8.54 6.42
N SER A 211 -3.30 8.73 5.44
CA SER A 211 -3.03 7.77 4.38
C SER A 211 -1.97 6.77 4.82
N LEU A 212 -2.25 5.49 4.63
CA LEU A 212 -1.32 4.38 4.82
C LEU A 212 -1.08 3.63 3.50
N ASN A 213 -1.19 4.32 2.37
CA ASN A 213 -1.04 3.76 1.03
C ASN A 213 -2.03 2.64 0.70
N CYS A 214 -3.27 2.71 1.22
CA CYS A 214 -4.35 1.82 0.83
C CYS A 214 -5.28 2.56 -0.16
N TRP A 215 -4.98 2.44 -1.45
CA TRP A 215 -5.63 3.16 -2.54
C TRP A 215 -6.57 2.27 -3.33
N GLY A 216 -7.73 2.79 -3.71
CA GLY A 216 -8.61 2.22 -4.71
C GLY A 216 -8.58 3.08 -5.98
N LEU A 217 -8.08 2.54 -7.07
CA LEU A 217 -7.76 3.28 -8.28
C LEU A 217 -8.42 2.67 -9.50
N LEU A 218 -8.45 3.42 -10.58
CA LEU A 218 -9.05 3.05 -11.86
C LEU A 218 -8.00 3.12 -12.98
N PRO A 219 -8.18 2.36 -14.08
CA PRO A 219 -7.22 2.32 -15.19
C PRO A 219 -6.95 3.67 -15.85
N GLU A 220 -7.87 4.63 -15.72
CA GLU A 220 -7.74 5.99 -16.28
C GLU A 220 -6.53 6.75 -15.71
N LEU A 221 -6.02 6.34 -14.55
CA LEU A 221 -4.78 6.87 -13.97
C LEU A 221 -3.52 6.48 -14.78
N LEU A 222 -3.52 5.30 -15.43
CA LEU A 222 -2.30 4.70 -15.97
C LEU A 222 -1.60 5.53 -17.05
N PRO A 223 -2.31 6.17 -17.99
CA PRO A 223 -1.69 7.08 -18.98
C PRO A 223 -1.00 8.28 -18.30
N ASP A 224 -1.62 8.88 -17.29
CA ASP A 224 -1.03 10.02 -16.56
C ASP A 224 0.14 9.60 -15.70
N LEU A 225 0.08 8.39 -15.15
CA LEU A 225 1.18 7.78 -14.41
C LEU A 225 2.41 7.61 -15.32
N GLU A 226 2.24 7.14 -16.56
CA GLU A 226 3.32 7.06 -17.54
C GLU A 226 3.84 8.44 -17.94
N ALA A 227 2.95 9.39 -18.25
CA ALA A 227 3.35 10.74 -18.61
C ALA A 227 4.14 11.42 -17.48
N GLY A 228 3.70 11.24 -16.24
CA GLY A 228 4.42 11.72 -15.06
C GLY A 228 5.78 11.06 -14.86
N LEU A 229 5.88 9.75 -15.11
CA LEU A 229 7.15 9.01 -15.05
C LEU A 229 8.14 9.50 -16.12
N ARG A 230 7.67 9.76 -17.34
CA ARG A 230 8.50 10.35 -18.42
C ARG A 230 9.05 11.72 -18.02
N ALA A 231 8.21 12.59 -17.48
CA ALA A 231 8.63 13.91 -17.00
C ALA A 231 9.62 13.79 -15.83
N PHE A 232 9.36 12.88 -14.90
CA PHE A 232 10.28 12.59 -13.80
C PHE A 232 11.65 12.14 -14.30
N LEU A 233 11.71 11.19 -15.26
CA LEU A 233 12.98 10.68 -15.81
C LEU A 233 13.76 11.73 -16.60
N ALA A 234 13.06 12.71 -17.22
CA ALA A 234 13.72 13.82 -17.94
C ALA A 234 14.41 14.82 -17.00
N ASP A 235 13.91 14.97 -15.75
CA ASP A 235 14.37 15.98 -14.78
C ASP A 235 14.94 15.34 -13.49
N ALA A 236 14.95 14.00 -13.38
CA ALA A 236 15.35 13.34 -12.15
C ALA A 236 16.87 13.41 -11.95
N GLY A 237 17.28 14.03 -10.85
CA GLY A 237 18.57 13.74 -10.22
C GLY A 237 18.50 12.36 -9.52
N ASP A 238 19.68 11.85 -9.11
CA ASP A 238 19.83 10.48 -8.59
C ASP A 238 19.09 10.18 -7.29
N SER A 239 18.63 11.19 -6.55
CA SER A 239 18.09 11.06 -5.19
C SER A 239 16.57 11.11 -5.08
N ARG A 240 15.85 11.69 -6.06
CA ARG A 240 14.39 11.82 -5.99
C ARG A 240 13.70 10.49 -6.30
N GLU A 241 12.48 10.31 -5.78
CA GLU A 241 11.62 9.18 -6.08
C GLU A 241 10.31 9.65 -6.72
N TYR A 242 9.78 8.87 -7.65
CA TYR A 242 8.47 9.08 -8.25
C TYR A 242 7.40 8.46 -7.36
N TYR A 243 6.82 9.27 -6.48
CA TYR A 243 5.84 8.82 -5.49
C TYR A 243 4.44 8.67 -6.08
N LEU A 244 3.77 7.57 -5.72
CA LEU A 244 2.39 7.30 -6.15
C LEU A 244 1.39 8.37 -5.66
N PRO A 245 1.42 8.85 -4.40
CA PRO A 245 0.50 9.91 -3.97
C PRO A 245 0.60 11.20 -4.79
N GLU A 246 1.81 11.56 -5.22
CA GLU A 246 2.02 12.74 -6.09
C GLU A 246 1.44 12.53 -7.49
N ALA A 247 1.59 11.33 -8.05
CA ALA A 247 1.02 10.97 -9.34
C ALA A 247 -0.52 10.97 -9.29
N ILE A 248 -1.12 10.43 -8.22
CA ILE A 248 -2.57 10.47 -7.98
C ILE A 248 -3.04 11.92 -7.89
N SER A 249 -2.38 12.75 -7.06
CA SER A 249 -2.77 14.16 -6.90
C SER A 249 -2.73 14.94 -8.21
N ARG A 250 -1.72 14.68 -9.04
CA ARG A 250 -1.60 15.28 -10.38
C ARG A 250 -2.75 14.86 -11.30
N HIS A 251 -3.07 13.57 -11.34
CA HIS A 251 -4.19 13.04 -12.12
C HIS A 251 -5.52 13.69 -11.71
N LEU A 252 -5.81 13.72 -10.41
CA LEU A 252 -7.03 14.32 -9.89
C LEU A 252 -7.15 15.81 -10.29
N ALA A 253 -6.05 16.57 -10.15
CA ALA A 253 -6.02 17.99 -10.51
C ALA A 253 -6.19 18.21 -12.01
N THR A 254 -5.58 17.37 -12.86
CA THR A 254 -5.64 17.49 -14.32
C THR A 254 -7.05 17.26 -14.84
N HIS A 255 -7.79 16.29 -14.28
CA HIS A 255 -9.11 15.89 -14.76
C HIS A 255 -10.27 16.43 -13.93
N GLY A 256 -10.00 17.17 -12.87
CA GLY A 256 -11.04 17.63 -11.94
C GLY A 256 -11.74 16.49 -11.20
N HIS A 257 -11.09 15.34 -11.08
CA HIS A 257 -11.64 14.19 -10.38
C HIS A 257 -11.56 14.38 -8.86
N LYS A 258 -12.56 13.85 -8.15
CA LYS A 258 -12.55 13.77 -6.69
C LYS A 258 -12.18 12.34 -6.26
N LEU A 259 -11.40 12.23 -5.18
CA LEU A 259 -11.04 10.95 -4.57
C LEU A 259 -11.77 10.83 -3.23
N ALA A 260 -12.60 9.79 -3.10
CA ALA A 260 -13.33 9.54 -1.87
C ALA A 260 -12.39 8.99 -0.77
N VAL A 261 -12.55 9.48 0.45
CA VAL A 261 -11.87 8.92 1.61
C VAL A 261 -12.85 8.04 2.38
N LEU A 262 -12.55 6.75 2.44
CA LEU A 262 -13.38 5.71 3.07
C LEU A 262 -12.86 5.48 4.50
N PRO A 263 -13.55 6.00 5.54
CA PRO A 263 -13.07 5.84 6.91
C PRO A 263 -13.17 4.39 7.36
N THR A 264 -12.14 3.90 8.02
CA THR A 264 -12.14 2.59 8.67
C THR A 264 -11.89 2.73 10.18
N SER A 265 -12.45 1.80 10.94
CA SER A 265 -12.14 1.60 12.36
C SER A 265 -11.13 0.48 12.59
N ASP A 266 -10.63 -0.16 11.53
CA ASP A 266 -9.63 -1.21 11.65
C ASP A 266 -8.32 -0.65 12.21
N THR A 267 -7.65 -1.45 13.02
CA THR A 267 -6.29 -1.15 13.48
C THR A 267 -5.32 -1.47 12.35
N TRP A 268 -4.48 -0.51 12.03
CA TRP A 268 -3.31 -0.74 11.19
C TRP A 268 -2.17 -1.33 12.03
N LEU A 269 -1.44 -2.29 11.46
CA LEU A 269 -0.22 -2.83 12.05
C LEU A 269 0.88 -2.80 10.98
N GLY A 270 2.07 -2.36 11.35
CA GLY A 270 3.22 -2.32 10.46
C GLY A 270 4.51 -2.70 11.17
N LEU A 271 5.49 -3.15 10.42
CA LEU A 271 6.81 -3.51 10.93
C LEU A 271 7.80 -2.36 10.68
N THR A 272 7.56 -1.21 11.32
CA THR A 272 8.43 -0.02 11.18
C THR A 272 9.74 -0.20 11.95
N TYR A 273 9.64 -0.71 13.16
CA TYR A 273 10.77 -0.98 14.06
C TYR A 273 10.92 -2.48 14.32
N PRO A 274 12.12 -2.97 14.64
CA PRO A 274 12.33 -4.38 15.03
C PRO A 274 11.41 -4.85 16.15
N ASP A 275 11.16 -4.00 17.12
CA ASP A 275 10.35 -4.32 18.30
C ASP A 275 8.84 -4.33 18.03
N ASP A 276 8.39 -3.81 16.87
CA ASP A 276 6.99 -3.91 16.43
C ASP A 276 6.57 -5.37 16.18
N HIS A 277 7.51 -6.28 15.89
CA HIS A 277 7.20 -7.67 15.55
C HIS A 277 6.41 -8.39 16.65
N ALA A 278 6.85 -8.29 17.90
CA ALA A 278 6.15 -8.95 19.01
C ALA A 278 4.72 -8.41 19.19
N LYS A 279 4.51 -7.11 18.99
CA LYS A 279 3.20 -6.48 19.05
C LYS A 279 2.30 -6.95 17.91
N VAL A 280 2.83 -7.04 16.69
CA VAL A 280 2.10 -7.53 15.52
C VAL A 280 1.66 -8.97 15.72
N VAL A 281 2.57 -9.85 16.18
CA VAL A 281 2.26 -11.25 16.51
C VAL A 281 1.15 -11.34 17.56
N ALA A 282 1.24 -10.59 18.66
CA ALA A 282 0.23 -10.59 19.70
C ALA A 282 -1.13 -10.08 19.21
N ALA A 283 -1.15 -9.03 18.38
CA ALA A 283 -2.37 -8.47 17.83
C ALA A 283 -3.05 -9.47 16.87
N LEU A 284 -2.30 -10.10 15.96
CA LEU A 284 -2.84 -11.10 15.05
C LEU A 284 -3.34 -12.35 15.79
N ALA A 285 -2.60 -12.82 16.80
CA ALA A 285 -3.06 -13.93 17.65
C ALA A 285 -4.38 -13.62 18.35
N ALA A 286 -4.57 -12.37 18.83
CA ALA A 286 -5.84 -11.93 19.39
C ALA A 286 -6.97 -11.91 18.35
N LEU A 287 -6.69 -11.53 17.09
CA LEU A 287 -7.67 -11.58 16.01
C LEU A 287 -8.10 -13.01 15.66
N HIS A 288 -7.18 -13.98 15.71
CA HIS A 288 -7.52 -15.40 15.59
C HIS A 288 -8.36 -15.90 16.78
N ALA A 289 -7.96 -15.56 18.00
CA ALA A 289 -8.63 -16.00 19.23
C ALA A 289 -10.07 -15.47 19.34
N ASN A 290 -10.36 -14.28 18.83
CA ASN A 290 -11.70 -13.70 18.83
C ASN A 290 -12.55 -14.09 17.59
N GLY A 291 -12.05 -15.01 16.74
CA GLY A 291 -12.76 -15.52 15.57
C GLY A 291 -12.80 -14.59 14.36
N MET A 292 -12.02 -13.49 14.35
CA MET A 292 -11.88 -12.64 13.17
C MET A 292 -11.22 -13.42 12.02
N TYR A 293 -10.24 -14.24 12.31
CA TYR A 293 -9.62 -15.18 11.38
C TYR A 293 -9.84 -16.63 11.81
N PRO A 294 -9.86 -17.59 10.87
CA PRO A 294 -9.89 -19.01 11.19
C PRO A 294 -8.60 -19.42 11.92
N THR A 295 -8.62 -20.56 12.61
CA THR A 295 -7.44 -21.08 13.35
C THR A 295 -6.22 -21.20 12.43
N THR A 296 -6.42 -21.66 11.19
CA THR A 296 -5.41 -21.69 10.11
C THR A 296 -5.88 -20.76 9.02
N LEU A 297 -5.08 -19.76 8.67
CA LEU A 297 -5.46 -18.75 7.66
C LEU A 297 -5.71 -19.40 6.28
N TRP A 298 -4.94 -20.43 5.95
CA TRP A 298 -4.97 -21.16 4.69
C TRP A 298 -5.23 -22.67 4.92
N PRO A 299 -6.50 -23.08 5.12
CA PRO A 299 -6.79 -24.50 5.34
C PRO A 299 -6.39 -25.34 4.12
N GLY A 300 -5.50 -26.32 4.33
CA GLY A 300 -5.08 -27.28 3.29
C GLY A 300 -3.96 -26.80 2.36
N ALA A 301 -3.26 -25.70 2.70
CA ALA A 301 -2.08 -25.23 1.99
C ALA A 301 -0.78 -25.67 2.66
#